data_2ac2128e9c9789f20fa11a80b4cea703
#
_entry.id   2ac2128e9c9789f20fa11a80b4cea703
#
_cell.length_a   1.000
_cell.length_b   1.000
_cell.length_c   1.000
_cell.angle_alpha   90.00
_cell.angle_beta   90.00
_cell.angle_gamma   90.00
#
_symmetry.space_group_name_H-M   'P 1'
#
loop_
_entity.id
_entity.type
_entity.pdbx_description
1 polymer ?
#
loop_
_entity_poly.entity_id
_entity_poly.type
_entity_poly.pdbx_seq_one_letter_code
_entity_poly.pdbx_strand_id
1 'polypeptide(L)'
;MALRRCADERVRRPATSAGWASVRAHLIAVLTFIAQLQACLSYPAIPVTGRLANTPISTTVDSVLAKDYLPGSSSHIAKSGNAAERIARFEARFGDRPLDWVTFKKISEATSPDFATIYFIKRCLSDHTNERVQAGYSREVERVKSLIHQRHWAQTIQSSLRGYKILFIPGFHYLSDPTSGADFLNQRTLMRQLGLNVQLAVTEEDGTIEENAEIIARIVRSESRYHSKIIVVSTSKAGPETALALGRLLRPSETTSVRAWISVGGLIRGTLLADRVVTWPKSWIFRVIFSHEKIEFRSLPGLTTSASRARMNSIRLPQHILVVQYVAAPLSGDIAGDVRARYSYLRKYGPNDGLTLLADELVPGGVTIIEPGFDHFYRDPEINLKSLAVANLVADELDDRSALQK
;
A
#
# COMPACT_ATOMS: atom_id res chain seq x y z
N MET A 1 -2.39 -72.18 14.28
CA MET A 1 -2.17 -72.90 15.54
C MET A 1 -1.54 -71.90 16.50
N ALA A 2 -2.22 -71.69 17.62
CA ALA A 2 -1.81 -71.14 18.91
C ALA A 2 -1.34 -69.67 18.92
N LEU A 3 -2.16 -68.77 19.38
CA LEU A 3 -2.67 -68.44 20.73
C LEU A 3 -1.69 -67.69 21.66
N ARG A 4 -2.06 -66.44 21.92
CA ARG A 4 -2.42 -65.85 23.23
C ARG A 4 -1.33 -65.11 24.04
N ARG A 5 -1.69 -63.81 24.29
CA ARG A 5 -1.65 -63.06 25.58
C ARG A 5 -0.31 -62.51 26.05
N CYS A 6 -0.33 -61.17 26.22
CA CYS A 6 -0.18 -60.46 27.51
C CYS A 6 -0.36 -58.95 27.22
N ALA A 7 -1.36 -58.38 27.69
CA ALA A 7 -1.57 -57.69 29.00
C ALA A 7 -1.08 -56.23 28.96
N ASP A 8 -2.05 -55.40 28.84
CA ASP A 8 -2.44 -54.16 29.52
C ASP A 8 -1.39 -53.63 30.55
N GLU A 9 -0.72 -52.53 30.15
CA GLU A 9 -0.19 -51.55 31.11
C GLU A 9 -0.62 -50.15 30.68
N ARG A 10 -1.73 -49.72 31.32
CA ARG A 10 -2.19 -48.34 31.27
C ARG A 10 -1.25 -47.47 32.09
N VAL A 11 -0.35 -46.75 31.44
CA VAL A 11 0.34 -45.63 32.09
C VAL A 11 -0.64 -44.46 32.15
N ARG A 12 -1.25 -44.25 33.30
CA ARG A 12 -1.99 -43.03 33.64
C ARG A 12 -0.99 -41.86 33.71
N ARG A 13 -1.07 -40.98 32.71
CA ARG A 13 -0.46 -39.63 32.85
C ARG A 13 -1.40 -38.76 33.68
N PRO A 14 -0.91 -38.04 34.68
CA PRO A 14 -1.73 -37.10 35.43
C PRO A 14 -2.05 -35.91 34.52
N ALA A 15 -3.33 -35.58 34.37
CA ALA A 15 -3.80 -34.40 33.70
C ALA A 15 -3.41 -33.15 34.50
N THR A 16 -2.46 -32.36 33.99
CA THR A 16 -2.16 -31.04 34.55
C THR A 16 -3.22 -30.06 34.02
N SER A 17 -4.38 -30.03 34.67
CA SER A 17 -5.48 -29.08 34.39
C SER A 17 -5.13 -27.62 34.73
N ALA A 18 -4.02 -27.39 35.44
CA ALA A 18 -3.57 -26.06 35.86
C ALA A 18 -2.95 -25.22 34.70
N GLY A 19 -2.33 -25.87 33.72
CA GLY A 19 -1.70 -25.17 32.59
C GLY A 19 -2.70 -24.53 31.61
N TRP A 20 -3.82 -25.19 31.36
CA TRP A 20 -4.84 -24.72 30.43
C TRP A 20 -5.71 -23.58 30.98
N ALA A 21 -5.90 -23.49 32.27
CA ALA A 21 -6.62 -22.41 32.95
C ALA A 21 -5.83 -21.07 32.85
N SER A 22 -4.50 -21.14 33.01
CA SER A 22 -3.62 -19.97 32.90
C SER A 22 -3.58 -19.42 31.47
N VAL A 23 -3.43 -20.27 30.47
CA VAL A 23 -3.41 -19.88 29.07
C VAL A 23 -4.75 -19.24 28.63
N ARG A 24 -5.88 -19.82 29.05
CA ARG A 24 -7.21 -19.25 28.83
C ARG A 24 -7.40 -17.89 29.50
N ALA A 25 -6.93 -17.71 30.72
CA ALA A 25 -7.02 -16.45 31.46
C ALA A 25 -6.18 -15.35 30.77
N HIS A 26 -4.99 -15.69 30.26
CA HIS A 26 -4.16 -14.73 29.50
C HIS A 26 -4.75 -14.41 28.13
N LEU A 27 -5.32 -15.38 27.43
CA LEU A 27 -6.01 -15.16 26.16
C LEU A 27 -7.23 -14.25 26.33
N ILE A 28 -8.04 -14.48 27.38
CA ILE A 28 -9.19 -13.65 27.73
C ILE A 28 -8.74 -12.24 28.12
N ALA A 29 -7.65 -12.09 28.87
CA ALA A 29 -7.10 -10.79 29.25
C ALA A 29 -6.57 -10.01 28.03
N VAL A 30 -5.91 -10.69 27.08
CA VAL A 30 -5.45 -10.09 25.82
C VAL A 30 -6.63 -9.72 24.93
N LEU A 31 -7.63 -10.58 24.80
CA LEU A 31 -8.86 -10.31 24.04
C LEU A 31 -9.68 -9.17 24.66
N THR A 32 -9.77 -9.12 26.00
CA THR A 32 -10.45 -8.02 26.71
C THR A 32 -9.68 -6.71 26.59
N PHE A 33 -8.36 -6.75 26.63
CA PHE A 33 -7.52 -5.59 26.41
C PHE A 33 -7.60 -5.07 24.96
N ILE A 34 -7.66 -5.97 23.97
CA ILE A 34 -7.92 -5.63 22.57
C ILE A 34 -9.33 -5.06 22.40
N ALA A 35 -10.35 -5.63 23.05
CA ALA A 35 -11.72 -5.13 23.03
C ALA A 35 -11.87 -3.76 23.72
N GLN A 36 -11.17 -3.53 24.83
CA GLN A 36 -11.13 -2.23 25.50
C GLN A 36 -10.39 -1.16 24.68
N LEU A 37 -9.36 -1.54 23.93
CA LEU A 37 -8.73 -0.66 22.95
C LEU A 37 -9.68 -0.29 21.78
N GLN A 38 -10.55 -1.20 21.37
CA GLN A 38 -11.58 -0.94 20.36
C GLN A 38 -12.68 -0.01 20.86
N ALA A 39 -13.07 -0.08 22.13
CA ALA A 39 -14.12 0.77 22.72
C ALA A 39 -13.70 2.25 22.83
N CYS A 40 -12.39 2.55 22.88
CA CYS A 40 -11.86 3.93 22.92
C CYS A 40 -11.63 4.57 21.54
N LEU A 41 -11.97 3.88 20.44
CA LEU A 41 -11.63 4.30 19.07
C LEU A 41 -12.85 4.84 18.29
N SER A 42 -13.92 5.26 18.96
CA SER A 42 -15.04 5.91 18.28
C SER A 42 -14.69 7.37 17.95
N TYR A 43 -14.66 7.69 16.69
CA TYR A 43 -14.64 9.05 16.17
C TYR A 43 -16.00 9.32 15.48
N PRO A 44 -16.40 10.60 15.33
CA PRO A 44 -17.63 10.92 14.62
C PRO A 44 -17.69 10.23 13.26
N ALA A 45 -18.84 9.70 12.89
CA ALA A 45 -19.10 9.06 11.61
C ALA A 45 -20.16 9.87 10.86
N ILE A 46 -19.75 10.95 10.21
CA ILE A 46 -20.61 11.86 9.49
C ILE A 46 -20.76 11.37 8.04
N PRO A 47 -21.97 10.97 7.59
CA PRO A 47 -22.17 10.51 6.22
C PRO A 47 -21.85 11.59 5.20
N VAL A 48 -21.15 11.18 4.13
CA VAL A 48 -20.80 12.04 3.00
C VAL A 48 -20.94 11.29 1.69
N THR A 49 -21.35 12.03 0.66
CA THR A 49 -21.26 11.63 -0.75
C THR A 49 -20.57 12.75 -1.52
N GLY A 50 -19.74 12.40 -2.49
CA GLY A 50 -19.00 13.39 -3.27
C GLY A 50 -18.06 12.74 -4.25
N ARG A 51 -17.00 13.45 -4.64
CA ARG A 51 -15.96 12.93 -5.53
C ARG A 51 -14.57 13.24 -4.96
N LEU A 52 -13.69 12.24 -5.01
CA LEU A 52 -12.26 12.40 -4.71
C LEU A 52 -11.45 11.78 -5.86
N ALA A 53 -10.41 12.43 -6.30
CA ALA A 53 -9.54 11.96 -7.37
C ALA A 53 -10.34 11.43 -8.60
N ASN A 54 -11.40 12.14 -8.99
CA ASN A 54 -12.36 11.78 -10.05
C ASN A 54 -13.25 10.54 -9.75
N THR A 55 -13.10 9.91 -8.59
CA THR A 55 -13.89 8.73 -8.17
C THR A 55 -15.07 9.16 -7.31
N PRO A 56 -16.31 8.71 -7.59
CA PRO A 56 -17.44 8.87 -6.69
C PRO A 56 -17.18 8.14 -5.37
N ILE A 57 -17.49 8.78 -4.24
CA ILE A 57 -17.39 8.19 -2.93
C ILE A 57 -18.71 8.32 -2.16
N SER A 58 -18.99 7.31 -1.32
CA SER A 58 -20.12 7.30 -0.37
C SER A 58 -19.62 6.62 0.89
N THR A 59 -19.33 7.39 1.93
CA THR A 59 -18.66 6.92 3.15
C THR A 59 -18.99 7.80 4.36
N THR A 60 -18.21 7.69 5.43
CA THR A 60 -18.29 8.62 6.57
C THR A 60 -16.96 9.29 6.82
N VAL A 61 -17.03 10.52 7.36
CA VAL A 61 -15.86 11.32 7.78
C VAL A 61 -15.93 11.66 9.26
N ASP A 62 -14.79 11.96 9.84
CA ASP A 62 -14.60 12.20 11.28
C ASP A 62 -14.91 13.64 11.73
N SER A 63 -15.23 14.55 10.82
CA SER A 63 -15.49 15.94 11.16
C SER A 63 -16.40 16.66 10.15
N VAL A 64 -17.13 17.66 10.63
CA VAL A 64 -17.92 18.56 9.78
C VAL A 64 -17.01 19.31 8.80
N LEU A 65 -15.83 19.71 9.23
CA LEU A 65 -14.88 20.41 8.37
C LEU A 65 -14.40 19.53 7.20
N ALA A 66 -14.17 18.24 7.43
CA ALA A 66 -13.86 17.27 6.37
C ALA A 66 -15.03 17.13 5.38
N LYS A 67 -16.27 17.04 5.89
CA LYS A 67 -17.48 17.04 5.05
C LYS A 67 -17.59 18.29 4.18
N ASP A 68 -17.39 19.48 4.77
CA ASP A 68 -17.52 20.75 4.04
C ASP A 68 -16.38 20.95 3.01
N TYR A 69 -15.24 20.28 3.22
CA TYR A 69 -14.08 20.35 2.33
C TYR A 69 -14.17 19.37 1.16
N LEU A 70 -15.04 18.36 1.25
CA LEU A 70 -15.21 17.35 0.21
C LEU A 70 -15.87 17.94 -1.05
N PRO A 71 -15.25 17.84 -2.25
CA PRO A 71 -15.84 18.31 -3.49
C PRO A 71 -17.14 17.58 -3.83
N GLY A 72 -18.18 18.33 -4.25
CA GLY A 72 -19.47 17.76 -4.67
C GLY A 72 -20.32 17.21 -3.53
N SER A 73 -19.96 17.45 -2.28
CA SER A 73 -20.82 17.16 -1.13
C SER A 73 -22.15 17.87 -1.28
N SER A 74 -23.26 17.12 -1.15
CA SER A 74 -24.65 17.62 -1.33
C SER A 74 -25.13 18.63 -0.29
N SER A 75 -24.24 19.12 0.56
CA SER A 75 -24.54 20.26 1.43
C SER A 75 -24.57 21.58 0.61
N HIS A 76 -25.57 21.73 -0.24
CA HIS A 76 -25.98 23.04 -0.80
C HIS A 76 -26.55 24.00 0.26
N ILE A 77 -26.52 23.63 1.53
CA ILE A 77 -26.66 24.61 2.61
C ILE A 77 -25.38 25.43 2.55
N ALA A 78 -25.54 26.68 2.14
CA ALA A 78 -24.50 27.70 2.05
C ALA A 78 -23.39 27.39 3.06
N LYS A 79 -22.15 27.12 2.56
CA LYS A 79 -20.96 27.00 3.42
C LYS A 79 -21.11 28.11 4.43
N SER A 80 -21.40 27.80 5.69
CA SER A 80 -21.57 28.86 6.68
C SER A 80 -20.32 29.75 6.53
N GLY A 81 -20.50 31.06 6.41
CA GLY A 81 -19.39 31.96 6.03
C GLY A 81 -18.12 31.70 6.83
N ASN A 82 -18.27 31.19 8.05
CA ASN A 82 -17.21 30.75 8.95
C ASN A 82 -16.42 29.50 8.45
N ALA A 83 -17.05 28.51 7.79
CA ALA A 83 -16.33 27.34 7.29
C ALA A 83 -15.49 27.68 6.08
N ALA A 84 -16.01 28.47 5.13
CA ALA A 84 -15.27 28.88 3.95
C ALA A 84 -14.03 29.73 4.33
N GLU A 85 -14.21 30.65 5.29
CA GLU A 85 -13.10 31.50 5.80
C GLU A 85 -12.04 30.65 6.54
N ARG A 86 -12.45 29.67 7.33
CA ARG A 86 -11.53 28.75 8.01
C ARG A 86 -10.71 27.94 6.99
N ILE A 87 -11.36 27.41 5.94
CA ILE A 87 -10.70 26.68 4.86
C ILE A 87 -9.71 27.58 4.13
N ALA A 88 -10.12 28.81 3.75
CA ALA A 88 -9.23 29.74 3.06
C ALA A 88 -8.01 30.12 3.88
N ARG A 89 -8.18 30.44 5.18
CA ARG A 89 -7.06 30.70 6.10
C ARG A 89 -6.13 29.48 6.24
N PHE A 90 -6.71 28.29 6.26
CA PHE A 90 -5.97 27.05 6.32
C PHE A 90 -5.14 26.83 5.06
N GLU A 91 -5.73 26.97 3.87
CA GLU A 91 -5.04 26.85 2.58
C GLU A 91 -3.91 27.87 2.44
N ALA A 92 -4.13 29.12 2.85
CA ALA A 92 -3.10 30.15 2.88
C ALA A 92 -1.91 29.78 3.79
N ARG A 93 -2.17 29.10 4.91
CA ARG A 93 -1.13 28.68 5.87
C ARG A 93 -0.31 27.48 5.41
N PHE A 94 -0.92 26.53 4.71
CA PHE A 94 -0.33 25.23 4.39
C PHE A 94 -0.10 25.00 2.90
N GLY A 95 -0.58 25.90 2.01
CA GLY A 95 -0.55 25.77 0.57
C GLY A 95 0.84 25.46 -0.01
N ASP A 96 1.88 26.12 0.48
CA ASP A 96 3.27 25.98 -0.01
C ASP A 96 4.12 25.02 0.84
N ARG A 97 3.51 24.33 1.83
CA ARG A 97 4.26 23.41 2.67
C ARG A 97 4.54 22.09 1.94
N PRO A 98 5.65 21.41 2.23
CA PRO A 98 5.97 20.11 1.65
C PRO A 98 4.89 19.06 1.89
N LEU A 99 4.77 18.11 0.96
CA LEU A 99 3.93 16.91 1.11
C LEU A 99 4.65 15.88 1.99
N ASP A 100 4.94 16.24 3.24
CA ASP A 100 5.64 15.39 4.20
C ASP A 100 4.79 15.09 5.44
N TRP A 101 5.19 14.07 6.18
CA TRP A 101 4.48 13.64 7.37
C TRP A 101 4.41 14.72 8.46
N VAL A 102 5.42 15.60 8.58
CA VAL A 102 5.45 16.68 9.59
C VAL A 102 4.36 17.69 9.31
N THR A 103 4.22 18.07 8.04
CA THR A 103 3.17 18.97 7.56
C THR A 103 1.79 18.36 7.80
N PHE A 104 1.57 17.10 7.38
CA PHE A 104 0.26 16.46 7.50
C PHE A 104 -0.12 16.11 8.94
N LYS A 105 0.85 15.83 9.82
CA LYS A 105 0.60 15.72 11.24
C LYS A 105 0.01 17.02 11.81
N LYS A 106 0.64 18.18 11.52
CA LYS A 106 0.16 19.49 11.96
C LYS A 106 -1.23 19.83 11.40
N ILE A 107 -1.50 19.42 10.17
CA ILE A 107 -2.81 19.58 9.53
C ILE A 107 -3.86 18.75 10.28
N SER A 108 -3.60 17.45 10.51
CA SER A 108 -4.50 16.57 11.24
C SER A 108 -4.78 17.07 12.66
N GLU A 109 -3.77 17.59 13.35
CA GLU A 109 -3.90 18.16 14.69
C GLU A 109 -4.73 19.48 14.70
N ALA A 110 -4.61 20.29 13.65
CA ALA A 110 -5.32 21.55 13.53
C ALA A 110 -6.77 21.40 13.03
N THR A 111 -7.09 20.27 12.40
CA THR A 111 -8.38 20.02 11.76
C THR A 111 -8.93 18.64 12.14
N SER A 112 -8.71 17.64 11.30
CA SER A 112 -8.98 16.22 11.55
C SER A 112 -8.19 15.36 10.55
N PRO A 113 -8.00 14.06 10.84
CA PRO A 113 -7.38 13.12 9.91
C PRO A 113 -8.07 13.05 8.54
N ASP A 114 -9.41 12.99 8.49
CA ASP A 114 -10.11 12.93 7.20
C ASP A 114 -10.00 14.24 6.41
N PHE A 115 -10.05 15.40 7.09
CA PHE A 115 -9.75 16.66 6.42
C PHE A 115 -8.34 16.65 5.84
N ALA A 116 -7.36 16.17 6.61
CA ALA A 116 -5.97 16.10 6.17
C ALA A 116 -5.80 15.12 4.99
N THR A 117 -6.58 14.01 4.95
CA THR A 117 -6.59 13.07 3.82
C THR A 117 -7.14 13.73 2.56
N ILE A 118 -8.30 14.42 2.64
CA ILE A 118 -8.87 15.15 1.49
C ILE A 118 -7.91 16.23 1.01
N TYR A 119 -7.27 16.95 1.94
CA TYR A 119 -6.26 17.96 1.61
C TYR A 119 -5.00 17.35 0.97
N PHE A 120 -4.54 16.18 1.43
CA PHE A 120 -3.44 15.44 0.80
C PHE A 120 -3.76 15.12 -0.66
N ILE A 121 -4.93 14.55 -0.92
CA ILE A 121 -5.41 14.24 -2.28
C ILE A 121 -5.41 15.49 -3.15
N LYS A 122 -6.00 16.59 -2.66
CA LYS A 122 -6.06 17.86 -3.39
C LYS A 122 -4.65 18.39 -3.71
N ARG A 123 -3.72 18.34 -2.74
CA ARG A 123 -2.34 18.80 -2.91
C ARG A 123 -1.54 17.91 -3.85
N CYS A 124 -1.72 16.58 -3.81
CA CYS A 124 -1.09 15.68 -4.79
C CYS A 124 -1.57 15.98 -6.21
N LEU A 125 -2.87 16.23 -6.37
CA LEU A 125 -3.49 16.49 -7.68
C LEU A 125 -3.42 17.96 -8.12
N SER A 126 -2.86 18.88 -7.32
CA SER A 126 -2.52 20.23 -7.78
C SER A 126 -1.22 20.28 -8.62
N ASP A 127 -0.42 19.22 -8.58
CA ASP A 127 0.65 19.01 -9.55
C ASP A 127 0.05 18.62 -10.91
N HIS A 128 0.37 19.38 -11.96
CA HIS A 128 -0.21 19.17 -13.29
C HIS A 128 0.06 17.78 -13.87
N THR A 129 1.23 17.18 -13.58
CA THR A 129 1.55 15.83 -14.05
C THR A 129 0.69 14.79 -13.34
N ASN A 130 0.52 14.92 -12.04
CA ASN A 130 -0.34 14.02 -11.27
C ASN A 130 -1.81 14.16 -11.68
N GLU A 131 -2.29 15.39 -11.88
CA GLU A 131 -3.66 15.66 -12.34
C GLU A 131 -3.92 15.00 -13.71
N ARG A 132 -3.00 15.18 -14.67
CA ARG A 132 -3.09 14.59 -16.02
C ARG A 132 -3.09 13.05 -15.96
N VAL A 133 -2.18 12.47 -15.18
CA VAL A 133 -2.06 11.02 -15.02
C VAL A 133 -3.28 10.44 -14.28
N GLN A 134 -3.80 11.12 -13.26
CA GLN A 134 -5.03 10.72 -12.57
C GLN A 134 -6.25 10.75 -13.52
N ALA A 135 -6.36 11.79 -14.33
CA ALA A 135 -7.42 11.87 -15.33
C ALA A 135 -7.27 10.77 -16.41
N GLY A 136 -6.03 10.49 -16.83
CA GLY A 136 -5.70 9.38 -17.72
C GLY A 136 -6.10 8.03 -17.13
N TYR A 137 -5.74 7.78 -15.87
CA TYR A 137 -6.12 6.58 -15.14
C TYR A 137 -7.65 6.41 -15.07
N SER A 138 -8.38 7.45 -14.70
CA SER A 138 -9.84 7.38 -14.61
C SER A 138 -10.47 7.04 -15.97
N ARG A 139 -10.00 7.66 -17.07
CA ARG A 139 -10.46 7.31 -18.43
C ARG A 139 -10.12 5.87 -18.81
N GLU A 140 -8.92 5.42 -18.47
CA GLU A 140 -8.46 4.08 -18.78
C GLU A 140 -9.25 3.00 -18.02
N VAL A 141 -9.61 3.24 -16.76
CA VAL A 141 -10.51 2.35 -16.00
C VAL A 141 -11.85 2.20 -16.71
N GLU A 142 -12.47 3.30 -17.12
CA GLU A 142 -13.74 3.25 -17.84
C GLU A 142 -13.58 2.61 -19.24
N ARG A 143 -12.46 2.85 -19.92
CA ARG A 143 -12.13 2.18 -21.19
C ARG A 143 -12.03 0.66 -21.00
N VAL A 144 -11.29 0.18 -20.01
CA VAL A 144 -11.14 -1.26 -19.74
C VAL A 144 -12.50 -1.86 -19.37
N LYS A 145 -13.30 -1.21 -18.53
CA LYS A 145 -14.67 -1.66 -18.20
C LYS A 145 -15.55 -1.82 -19.42
N SER A 146 -15.50 -0.89 -20.36
CA SER A 146 -16.26 -1.00 -21.60
C SER A 146 -15.72 -2.05 -22.57
N LEU A 147 -14.40 -2.23 -22.60
CA LEU A 147 -13.73 -3.18 -23.48
C LEU A 147 -14.03 -4.64 -23.13
N ILE A 148 -14.09 -5.02 -21.85
CA ILE A 148 -14.30 -6.42 -21.44
C ILE A 148 -15.59 -7.02 -21.95
N HIS A 149 -16.55 -6.22 -22.38
CA HIS A 149 -17.80 -6.63 -23.00
C HIS A 149 -17.69 -6.80 -24.53
N GLN A 150 -16.55 -6.48 -25.13
CA GLN A 150 -16.32 -6.57 -26.57
C GLN A 150 -15.64 -7.90 -26.94
N ARG A 151 -15.95 -8.42 -28.13
CA ARG A 151 -15.45 -9.73 -28.58
C ARG A 151 -13.92 -9.87 -28.62
N HIS A 152 -13.20 -8.77 -28.88
CA HIS A 152 -11.74 -8.76 -29.06
C HIS A 152 -10.99 -7.98 -27.97
N TRP A 153 -11.59 -7.82 -26.79
CA TRP A 153 -11.01 -7.01 -25.70
C TRP A 153 -9.61 -7.48 -25.28
N ALA A 154 -9.41 -8.82 -25.22
CA ALA A 154 -8.14 -9.40 -24.81
C ALA A 154 -7.00 -9.02 -25.77
N GLN A 155 -7.25 -9.05 -27.09
CA GLN A 155 -6.26 -8.66 -28.10
C GLN A 155 -5.92 -7.17 -28.02
N THR A 156 -6.92 -6.32 -27.73
CA THR A 156 -6.71 -4.88 -27.56
C THR A 156 -5.80 -4.58 -26.38
N ILE A 157 -6.05 -5.22 -25.21
CA ILE A 157 -5.17 -5.07 -24.04
C ILE A 157 -3.78 -5.64 -24.30
N GLN A 158 -3.70 -6.82 -24.95
CA GLN A 158 -2.44 -7.45 -25.29
C GLN A 158 -1.58 -6.56 -26.20
N SER A 159 -2.19 -5.84 -27.16
CA SER A 159 -1.46 -5.01 -28.10
C SER A 159 -0.73 -3.84 -27.43
N SER A 160 -1.35 -3.19 -26.45
CA SER A 160 -0.76 -2.05 -25.70
C SER A 160 0.46 -2.47 -24.88
N LEU A 161 0.44 -3.68 -24.33
CA LEU A 161 1.50 -4.21 -23.45
C LEU A 161 2.47 -5.15 -24.17
N ARG A 162 2.36 -5.24 -25.51
CA ARG A 162 3.20 -6.13 -26.31
C ARG A 162 4.69 -5.74 -26.21
N GLY A 163 5.51 -6.74 -25.93
CA GLY A 163 6.96 -6.57 -25.82
C GLY A 163 7.44 -6.11 -24.44
N TYR A 164 6.52 -5.83 -23.51
CA TYR A 164 6.88 -5.60 -22.12
C TYR A 164 6.98 -6.92 -21.34
N LYS A 165 8.01 -7.03 -20.51
CA LYS A 165 8.10 -7.99 -19.40
C LYS A 165 7.57 -7.30 -18.16
N ILE A 166 6.58 -7.89 -17.48
CA ILE A 166 6.04 -7.36 -16.23
C ILE A 166 6.59 -8.23 -15.09
N LEU A 167 7.38 -7.60 -14.22
CA LEU A 167 8.02 -8.24 -13.08
C LEU A 167 7.34 -7.81 -11.79
N PHE A 168 6.62 -8.74 -11.14
CA PHE A 168 5.95 -8.51 -9.88
C PHE A 168 6.86 -8.85 -8.70
N ILE A 169 7.03 -7.90 -7.78
CA ILE A 169 7.79 -8.07 -6.54
C ILE A 169 6.78 -8.15 -5.39
N PRO A 170 6.70 -9.29 -4.70
CA PRO A 170 5.68 -9.52 -3.68
C PRO A 170 5.96 -8.74 -2.40
N GLY A 171 4.90 -8.45 -1.66
CA GLY A 171 4.97 -7.83 -0.34
C GLY A 171 5.29 -8.83 0.78
N PHE A 172 5.16 -8.37 2.02
CA PHE A 172 5.39 -9.17 3.21
C PHE A 172 4.38 -10.33 3.34
N HIS A 173 4.78 -11.48 3.87
CA HIS A 173 3.94 -12.67 4.12
C HIS A 173 3.20 -13.22 2.89
N TYR A 174 3.72 -13.03 1.68
CA TYR A 174 3.06 -13.46 0.46
C TYR A 174 2.96 -14.99 0.29
N LEU A 175 3.81 -15.76 0.96
CA LEU A 175 3.76 -17.23 0.99
C LEU A 175 2.94 -17.75 2.17
N SER A 176 3.12 -17.16 3.37
CA SER A 176 2.45 -17.60 4.60
C SER A 176 1.00 -17.14 4.67
N ASP A 177 0.63 -16.00 4.02
CA ASP A 177 -0.74 -15.51 3.86
C ASP A 177 -1.09 -15.24 2.39
N PRO A 178 -1.38 -16.28 1.59
CA PRO A 178 -1.77 -16.11 0.18
C PRO A 178 -3.07 -15.31 0.01
N THR A 179 -3.88 -15.14 1.06
CA THR A 179 -5.15 -14.40 1.00
C THR A 179 -4.95 -12.89 1.03
N SER A 180 -3.78 -12.42 1.44
CA SER A 180 -3.43 -10.99 1.47
C SER A 180 -3.36 -10.35 0.08
N GLY A 181 -3.19 -11.15 -0.98
CA GLY A 181 -2.96 -10.67 -2.35
C GLY A 181 -1.59 -10.03 -2.56
N ALA A 182 -0.68 -10.12 -1.60
CA ALA A 182 0.65 -9.51 -1.64
C ALA A 182 1.56 -10.08 -2.74
N ASP A 183 1.22 -11.22 -3.32
CA ASP A 183 1.90 -11.84 -4.47
C ASP A 183 1.30 -11.45 -5.83
N PHE A 184 0.23 -10.66 -5.86
CA PHE A 184 -0.51 -10.29 -7.08
C PHE A 184 -1.06 -11.49 -7.86
N LEU A 185 -1.42 -12.60 -7.20
CA LEU A 185 -1.82 -13.84 -7.87
C LEU A 185 -2.93 -13.63 -8.91
N ASN A 186 -3.98 -12.89 -8.53
CA ASN A 186 -5.13 -12.65 -9.41
C ASN A 186 -4.73 -11.82 -10.63
N GLN A 187 -3.95 -10.75 -10.44
CA GLN A 187 -3.47 -9.87 -11.51
C GLN A 187 -2.52 -10.62 -12.45
N ARG A 188 -1.56 -11.37 -11.89
CA ARG A 188 -0.64 -12.20 -12.68
C ARG A 188 -1.37 -13.28 -13.49
N THR A 189 -2.38 -13.90 -12.88
CA THR A 189 -3.19 -14.94 -13.57
C THR A 189 -3.96 -14.33 -14.72
N LEU A 190 -4.67 -13.23 -14.50
CA LEU A 190 -5.40 -12.52 -15.56
C LEU A 190 -4.47 -12.10 -16.70
N MET A 191 -3.34 -11.47 -16.39
CA MET A 191 -2.39 -11.01 -17.39
C MET A 191 -1.78 -12.17 -18.20
N ARG A 192 -1.50 -13.34 -17.57
CA ARG A 192 -1.07 -14.54 -18.30
C ARG A 192 -2.15 -15.08 -19.23
N GLN A 193 -3.41 -15.10 -18.80
CA GLN A 193 -4.55 -15.51 -19.64
C GLN A 193 -4.70 -14.59 -20.85
N LEU A 194 -4.32 -13.32 -20.72
CA LEU A 194 -4.25 -12.36 -21.83
C LEU A 194 -2.98 -12.51 -22.70
N GLY A 195 -2.14 -13.50 -22.43
CA GLY A 195 -0.91 -13.74 -23.19
C GLY A 195 0.23 -12.74 -22.91
N LEU A 196 0.15 -11.99 -21.81
CA LEU A 196 1.21 -11.07 -21.39
C LEU A 196 2.38 -11.81 -20.72
N ASN A 197 3.59 -11.29 -20.89
CA ASN A 197 4.80 -11.87 -20.31
C ASN A 197 4.96 -11.37 -18.86
N VAL A 198 4.50 -12.18 -17.89
CA VAL A 198 4.51 -11.83 -16.47
C VAL A 198 5.27 -12.84 -15.64
N GLN A 199 5.99 -12.36 -14.62
CA GLN A 199 6.77 -13.16 -13.70
C GLN A 199 6.65 -12.63 -12.27
N LEU A 200 6.64 -13.53 -11.29
CA LEU A 200 6.86 -13.20 -9.89
C LEU A 200 8.35 -13.29 -9.61
N ALA A 201 8.92 -12.22 -9.08
CA ALA A 201 10.26 -12.25 -8.50
C ALA A 201 10.16 -12.86 -7.09
N VAL A 202 10.66 -14.06 -6.94
CA VAL A 202 10.65 -14.75 -5.64
C VAL A 202 11.71 -14.11 -4.74
N THR A 203 11.25 -13.45 -3.68
CA THR A 203 12.09 -12.84 -2.62
C THR A 203 11.91 -13.62 -1.33
N GLU A 204 12.78 -13.37 -0.35
CA GLU A 204 12.62 -13.93 1.00
C GLU A 204 11.46 -13.22 1.70
N GLU A 205 10.47 -13.98 2.16
CA GLU A 205 9.25 -13.46 2.76
C GLU A 205 9.57 -12.53 3.95
N ASP A 206 10.42 -13.01 4.86
CA ASP A 206 10.87 -12.29 6.05
C ASP A 206 12.29 -11.69 5.90
N GLY A 207 12.83 -11.70 4.68
CA GLY A 207 14.15 -11.14 4.40
C GLY A 207 14.24 -9.65 4.72
N THR A 208 15.43 -9.18 5.06
CA THR A 208 15.69 -7.75 5.24
C THR A 208 15.50 -6.98 3.94
N ILE A 209 15.35 -5.67 4.03
CA ILE A 209 15.23 -4.81 2.83
C ILE A 209 16.45 -4.95 1.94
N GLU A 210 17.63 -5.05 2.52
CA GLU A 210 18.90 -5.18 1.84
C GLU A 210 19.05 -6.54 1.13
N GLU A 211 18.72 -7.66 1.81
CA GLU A 211 18.76 -9.01 1.22
C GLU A 211 17.83 -9.11 0.01
N ASN A 212 16.58 -8.64 0.15
CA ASN A 212 15.61 -8.68 -0.94
C ASN A 212 15.96 -7.72 -2.08
N ALA A 213 16.52 -6.55 -1.78
CA ALA A 213 17.00 -5.64 -2.82
C ALA A 213 18.12 -6.28 -3.67
N GLU A 214 19.02 -7.06 -3.06
CA GLU A 214 20.03 -7.82 -3.81
C GLU A 214 19.42 -8.90 -4.69
N ILE A 215 18.38 -9.60 -4.19
CA ILE A 215 17.64 -10.59 -4.99
C ILE A 215 16.98 -9.90 -6.19
N ILE A 216 16.28 -8.78 -5.97
CA ILE A 216 15.63 -7.99 -7.01
C ILE A 216 16.65 -7.52 -8.04
N ALA A 217 17.80 -6.99 -7.59
CA ALA A 217 18.85 -6.53 -8.48
C ALA A 217 19.40 -7.67 -9.36
N ARG A 218 19.59 -8.87 -8.80
CA ARG A 218 20.02 -10.05 -9.59
C ARG A 218 18.98 -10.46 -10.63
N ILE A 219 17.70 -10.44 -10.26
CA ILE A 219 16.60 -10.78 -11.18
C ILE A 219 16.54 -9.75 -12.31
N VAL A 220 16.59 -8.44 -12.02
CA VAL A 220 16.57 -7.38 -13.03
C VAL A 220 17.76 -7.53 -13.98
N ARG A 221 18.98 -7.78 -13.49
CA ARG A 221 20.16 -8.05 -14.35
C ARG A 221 19.94 -9.26 -15.27
N SER A 222 19.36 -10.33 -14.76
CA SER A 222 19.06 -11.52 -15.54
C SER A 222 18.03 -11.25 -16.64
N GLU A 223 16.89 -10.67 -16.27
CA GLU A 223 15.80 -10.39 -17.20
C GLU A 223 16.19 -9.35 -18.27
N SER A 224 17.04 -8.37 -17.92
CA SER A 224 17.54 -7.35 -18.86
C SER A 224 18.39 -7.91 -20.00
N ARG A 225 18.88 -9.15 -19.89
CA ARG A 225 19.60 -9.82 -20.99
C ARG A 225 18.67 -10.29 -22.10
N TYR A 226 17.40 -10.55 -21.77
CA TYR A 226 16.42 -11.13 -22.67
C TYR A 226 15.30 -10.16 -23.05
N HIS A 227 15.11 -9.11 -22.24
CA HIS A 227 14.00 -8.18 -22.36
C HIS A 227 14.51 -6.73 -22.37
N SER A 228 14.19 -5.99 -23.42
CA SER A 228 14.55 -4.57 -23.58
C SER A 228 13.55 -3.60 -22.92
N LYS A 229 12.36 -4.10 -22.53
CA LYS A 229 11.30 -3.32 -21.91
C LYS A 229 10.74 -4.07 -20.70
N ILE A 230 11.10 -3.63 -19.51
CA ILE A 230 10.66 -4.23 -18.23
C ILE A 230 9.83 -3.19 -17.48
N ILE A 231 8.64 -3.59 -17.02
CA ILE A 231 7.84 -2.88 -16.03
C ILE A 231 7.97 -3.64 -14.72
N VAL A 232 8.45 -2.98 -13.67
CA VAL A 232 8.52 -3.53 -12.31
C VAL A 232 7.29 -3.09 -11.54
N VAL A 233 6.61 -4.02 -10.89
CA VAL A 233 5.45 -3.74 -10.02
C VAL A 233 5.79 -4.27 -8.63
N SER A 234 5.75 -3.42 -7.61
CA SER A 234 6.05 -3.83 -6.23
C SER A 234 4.96 -3.36 -5.28
N THR A 235 4.73 -4.10 -4.19
CA THR A 235 3.76 -3.70 -3.17
C THR A 235 4.37 -3.68 -1.77
N SER A 236 3.85 -2.76 -0.94
CA SER A 236 4.13 -2.73 0.51
C SER A 236 5.63 -2.73 0.82
N LYS A 237 6.14 -3.72 1.58
CA LYS A 237 7.56 -3.93 1.91
C LYS A 237 8.47 -3.95 0.67
N ALA A 238 7.99 -4.48 -0.45
CA ALA A 238 8.78 -4.52 -1.69
C ALA A 238 9.04 -3.12 -2.31
N GLY A 239 8.32 -2.08 -1.89
CA GLY A 239 8.57 -0.70 -2.32
C GLY A 239 10.01 -0.24 -2.00
N PRO A 240 10.42 -0.14 -0.72
CA PRO A 240 11.80 0.23 -0.36
C PRO A 240 12.86 -0.75 -0.86
N GLU A 241 12.55 -2.05 -0.99
CA GLU A 241 13.45 -3.06 -1.57
C GLU A 241 13.75 -2.76 -3.04
N THR A 242 12.69 -2.47 -3.82
CA THR A 242 12.81 -2.11 -5.24
C THR A 242 13.51 -0.77 -5.41
N ALA A 243 13.18 0.24 -4.58
CA ALA A 243 13.87 1.53 -4.60
C ALA A 243 15.38 1.38 -4.38
N LEU A 244 15.78 0.54 -3.41
CA LEU A 244 17.18 0.25 -3.12
C LEU A 244 17.86 -0.49 -4.28
N ALA A 245 17.20 -1.48 -4.87
CA ALA A 245 17.71 -2.24 -6.00
C ALA A 245 17.94 -1.32 -7.21
N LEU A 246 16.92 -0.56 -7.63
CA LEU A 246 16.97 0.27 -8.84
C LEU A 246 17.81 1.53 -8.68
N GLY A 247 17.84 2.14 -7.50
CA GLY A 247 18.44 3.45 -7.29
C GLY A 247 19.80 3.44 -6.60
N ARG A 248 20.33 2.26 -6.20
CA ARG A 248 21.62 2.15 -5.53
C ARG A 248 22.43 0.91 -5.89
N LEU A 249 21.80 -0.27 -6.00
CA LEU A 249 22.53 -1.52 -6.23
C LEU A 249 22.81 -1.78 -7.71
N LEU A 250 21.91 -1.35 -8.59
CA LEU A 250 22.07 -1.43 -10.03
C LEU A 250 22.78 -0.19 -10.57
N ARG A 251 23.73 -0.40 -11.46
CA ARG A 251 24.36 0.70 -12.21
C ARG A 251 23.37 1.24 -13.25
N PRO A 252 23.48 2.50 -13.68
CA PRO A 252 22.62 3.07 -14.70
C PRO A 252 22.52 2.22 -15.98
N SER A 253 23.63 1.61 -16.41
CA SER A 253 23.67 0.70 -17.56
C SER A 253 22.88 -0.60 -17.37
N GLU A 254 22.70 -1.06 -16.13
CA GLU A 254 21.96 -2.28 -15.79
C GLU A 254 20.46 -2.05 -15.66
N THR A 255 20.02 -0.79 -15.61
CA THR A 255 18.62 -0.40 -15.50
C THR A 255 18.00 0.05 -16.82
N THR A 256 18.77 0.10 -17.92
CA THR A 256 18.30 0.63 -19.23
C THR A 256 17.06 -0.08 -19.76
N SER A 257 16.91 -1.36 -19.46
CA SER A 257 15.71 -2.14 -19.82
C SER A 257 14.51 -1.87 -18.92
N VAL A 258 14.69 -1.32 -17.71
CA VAL A 258 13.60 -0.98 -16.81
C VAL A 258 12.99 0.33 -17.27
N ARG A 259 11.78 0.26 -17.83
CA ARG A 259 11.08 1.43 -18.38
C ARG A 259 10.20 2.12 -17.35
N ALA A 260 9.58 1.33 -16.47
CA ALA A 260 8.74 1.86 -15.40
C ALA A 260 8.86 1.04 -14.13
N TRP A 261 8.57 1.70 -13.01
CA TRP A 261 8.34 1.08 -11.71
C TRP A 261 7.01 1.57 -11.14
N ILE A 262 6.08 0.63 -10.90
CA ILE A 262 4.79 0.88 -10.25
C ILE A 262 4.91 0.44 -8.80
N SER A 263 4.80 1.38 -7.87
CA SER A 263 4.82 1.16 -6.42
C SER A 263 3.40 1.20 -5.87
N VAL A 264 2.87 0.07 -5.42
CA VAL A 264 1.51 -0.07 -4.89
C VAL A 264 1.56 -0.08 -3.37
N GLY A 265 1.06 0.96 -2.70
CA GLY A 265 1.09 1.08 -1.24
C GLY A 265 2.49 0.89 -0.64
N GLY A 266 3.52 1.38 -1.31
CA GLY A 266 4.92 1.12 -0.96
C GLY A 266 5.32 1.75 0.37
N LEU A 267 5.92 0.99 1.29
CA LEU A 267 6.45 1.48 2.58
C LEU A 267 7.77 2.25 2.39
N ILE A 268 7.79 3.21 1.47
CA ILE A 268 9.02 3.88 0.97
C ILE A 268 9.84 4.51 2.10
N ARG A 269 9.18 5.21 3.02
CA ARG A 269 9.82 5.81 4.20
C ARG A 269 9.49 5.08 5.51
N GLY A 270 9.11 3.79 5.38
CA GLY A 270 8.82 2.91 6.51
C GLY A 270 7.45 3.12 7.13
N THR A 271 7.28 2.59 8.33
CA THR A 271 6.01 2.69 9.06
C THR A 271 6.25 2.89 10.56
N LEU A 272 5.45 3.76 11.16
CA LEU A 272 5.42 3.97 12.62
C LEU A 272 4.96 2.71 13.38
N LEU A 273 4.33 1.75 12.71
CA LEU A 273 4.03 0.45 13.33
C LEU A 273 5.31 -0.34 13.60
N ALA A 274 6.28 -0.31 12.67
CA ALA A 274 7.59 -0.92 12.91
C ALA A 274 8.35 -0.18 14.03
N ASP A 275 8.32 1.14 14.05
CA ASP A 275 8.92 1.93 15.16
C ASP A 275 8.34 1.48 16.49
N ARG A 276 7.01 1.37 16.60
CA ARG A 276 6.33 0.93 17.82
C ARG A 276 6.80 -0.45 18.28
N VAL A 277 6.94 -1.39 17.36
CA VAL A 277 7.33 -2.78 17.71
C VAL A 277 8.80 -2.85 18.09
N VAL A 278 9.67 -2.13 17.38
CA VAL A 278 11.13 -2.18 17.61
C VAL A 278 11.54 -1.41 18.87
N THR A 279 10.89 -0.26 19.16
CA THR A 279 11.28 0.64 20.25
C THR A 279 10.55 0.40 21.57
N TRP A 280 9.53 -0.44 21.60
CA TRP A 280 8.81 -0.70 22.86
C TRP A 280 9.74 -1.37 23.89
N PRO A 281 9.71 -0.93 25.18
CA PRO A 281 10.52 -1.53 26.24
C PRO A 281 10.25 -3.00 26.48
N LYS A 282 9.13 -3.53 25.97
CA LYS A 282 8.76 -4.95 25.98
C LYS A 282 8.86 -5.60 24.59
N SER A 283 9.74 -5.14 23.73
CA SER A 283 9.95 -5.72 22.38
C SER A 283 10.21 -7.24 22.41
N TRP A 284 10.77 -7.77 23.52
CA TRP A 284 10.94 -9.20 23.72
C TRP A 284 9.61 -9.98 23.77
N ILE A 285 8.50 -9.36 24.26
CA ILE A 285 7.16 -9.98 24.25
C ILE A 285 6.68 -10.16 22.80
N PHE A 286 6.86 -9.15 21.96
CA PHE A 286 6.53 -9.25 20.54
C PHE A 286 7.40 -10.29 19.84
N ARG A 287 8.69 -10.39 20.17
CA ARG A 287 9.57 -11.45 19.65
C ARG A 287 9.05 -12.84 20.01
N VAL A 288 8.58 -13.03 21.25
CA VAL A 288 7.99 -14.31 21.68
C VAL A 288 6.67 -14.58 20.96
N ILE A 289 5.78 -13.59 20.80
CA ILE A 289 4.52 -13.75 20.09
C ILE A 289 4.79 -14.09 18.61
N PHE A 290 5.67 -13.34 17.95
CA PHE A 290 6.01 -13.58 16.54
C PHE A 290 6.76 -14.89 16.33
N SER A 291 7.61 -15.33 17.28
CA SER A 291 8.25 -16.64 17.18
C SER A 291 7.25 -17.81 17.29
N HIS A 292 6.17 -17.64 18.06
CA HIS A 292 5.07 -18.60 18.11
C HIS A 292 4.27 -18.66 16.79
N GLU A 293 4.13 -17.54 16.11
CA GLU A 293 3.45 -17.43 14.81
C GLU A 293 4.40 -17.68 13.62
N LYS A 294 5.65 -18.11 13.89
CA LYS A 294 6.71 -18.30 12.89
C LYS A 294 7.03 -17.04 12.05
N ILE A 295 6.72 -15.86 12.58
CA ILE A 295 7.05 -14.59 11.93
C ILE A 295 8.46 -14.20 12.35
N GLU A 296 9.38 -14.14 11.38
CA GLU A 296 10.73 -13.65 11.66
C GLU A 296 10.75 -12.12 11.81
N PHE A 297 11.35 -11.66 12.90
CA PHE A 297 11.46 -10.25 13.24
C PHE A 297 12.52 -9.49 12.39
N ARG A 298 13.19 -10.19 11.46
CA ARG A 298 14.39 -9.71 10.74
C ARG A 298 14.13 -8.47 9.88
N SER A 299 12.99 -8.39 9.22
CA SER A 299 12.66 -7.29 8.30
C SER A 299 12.23 -6.00 9.02
N LEU A 300 11.66 -6.09 10.24
CA LEU A 300 11.04 -4.95 10.90
C LEU A 300 12.00 -3.79 11.24
N PRO A 301 13.26 -4.00 11.69
CA PRO A 301 14.19 -2.91 11.91
C PRO A 301 14.43 -2.07 10.65
N GLY A 302 14.48 -2.71 9.47
CA GLY A 302 14.64 -2.04 8.19
C GLY A 302 13.42 -1.23 7.74
N LEU A 303 12.23 -1.51 8.31
CA LEU A 303 10.98 -0.79 8.03
C LEU A 303 10.68 0.32 9.03
N THR A 304 11.53 0.56 10.04
CA THR A 304 11.39 1.74 10.90
C THR A 304 11.49 3.03 10.09
N THR A 305 10.78 4.07 10.51
CA THR A 305 10.78 5.34 9.78
C THR A 305 12.17 5.97 9.72
N SER A 306 12.97 5.82 10.79
CA SER A 306 14.34 6.33 10.82
C SER A 306 15.26 5.61 9.82
N ALA A 307 15.25 4.27 9.79
CA ALA A 307 16.05 3.48 8.87
C ALA A 307 15.63 3.71 7.41
N SER A 308 14.33 3.72 7.14
CA SER A 308 13.78 3.90 5.79
C SER A 308 14.05 5.29 5.23
N ARG A 309 13.89 6.35 6.03
CA ARG A 309 14.21 7.73 5.61
C ARG A 309 15.70 7.91 5.36
N ALA A 310 16.56 7.37 6.23
CA ALA A 310 18.01 7.40 6.01
C ALA A 310 18.39 6.67 4.70
N ARG A 311 17.79 5.50 4.44
CA ARG A 311 17.99 4.74 3.19
C ARG A 311 17.54 5.55 1.97
N MET A 312 16.32 6.12 1.99
CA MET A 312 15.80 6.90 0.86
C MET A 312 16.66 8.13 0.54
N ASN A 313 17.26 8.77 1.53
CA ASN A 313 18.19 9.88 1.29
C ASN A 313 19.43 9.49 0.48
N SER A 314 19.81 8.20 0.49
CA SER A 314 20.96 7.66 -0.25
C SER A 314 20.59 7.07 -1.63
N ILE A 315 19.31 6.96 -1.95
CA ILE A 315 18.83 6.39 -3.21
C ILE A 315 18.68 7.48 -4.27
N ARG A 316 19.12 7.18 -5.49
CA ARG A 316 18.95 8.04 -6.67
C ARG A 316 18.42 7.18 -7.81
N LEU A 317 17.11 7.28 -8.05
CA LEU A 317 16.47 6.56 -9.14
C LEU A 317 16.91 7.12 -10.50
N PRO A 318 17.20 6.26 -11.48
CA PRO A 318 17.52 6.70 -12.83
C PRO A 318 16.36 7.47 -13.48
N GLN A 319 16.66 8.62 -14.07
CA GLN A 319 15.63 9.53 -14.63
C GLN A 319 14.82 8.92 -15.79
N HIS A 320 15.38 7.93 -16.49
CA HIS A 320 14.67 7.26 -17.58
C HIS A 320 13.57 6.30 -17.09
N ILE A 321 13.58 5.91 -15.80
CA ILE A 321 12.53 5.07 -15.22
C ILE A 321 11.31 5.93 -14.88
N LEU A 322 10.17 5.64 -15.51
CA LEU A 322 8.90 6.23 -15.09
C LEU A 322 8.48 5.59 -13.74
N VAL A 323 8.49 6.36 -12.67
CA VAL A 323 8.00 5.91 -11.37
C VAL A 323 6.54 6.32 -11.20
N VAL A 324 5.66 5.35 -11.01
CA VAL A 324 4.24 5.55 -10.75
C VAL A 324 3.91 5.01 -9.36
N GLN A 325 3.32 5.86 -8.52
CA GLN A 325 2.91 5.51 -7.17
C GLN A 325 1.40 5.36 -7.14
N TYR A 326 0.91 4.18 -6.77
CA TYR A 326 -0.50 3.88 -6.63
C TYR A 326 -0.83 3.87 -5.14
N VAL A 327 -1.48 4.94 -4.67
CA VAL A 327 -1.66 5.27 -3.25
C VAL A 327 -3.12 5.10 -2.86
N ALA A 328 -3.40 4.21 -1.92
CA ALA A 328 -4.70 4.10 -1.28
C ALA A 328 -4.92 5.26 -0.31
N ALA A 329 -6.03 5.97 -0.45
CA ALA A 329 -6.33 7.13 0.39
C ALA A 329 -7.72 7.00 1.03
N PRO A 330 -7.86 6.17 2.09
CA PRO A 330 -9.14 5.95 2.76
C PRO A 330 -9.55 7.14 3.63
N LEU A 331 -10.84 7.36 3.74
CA LEU A 331 -11.44 8.11 4.83
C LEU A 331 -11.78 7.15 5.99
N SER A 332 -12.09 7.69 7.15
CA SER A 332 -12.30 6.88 8.35
C SER A 332 -13.44 5.86 8.22
N GLY A 333 -14.42 6.12 7.35
CA GLY A 333 -15.50 5.20 7.03
C GLY A 333 -15.13 4.04 6.12
N ASP A 334 -14.00 4.13 5.41
CA ASP A 334 -13.57 3.14 4.41
C ASP A 334 -12.69 2.04 5.01
N ILE A 335 -12.31 2.16 6.28
CA ILE A 335 -11.34 1.27 6.93
C ILE A 335 -11.99 -0.06 7.31
N ALA A 336 -11.45 -1.16 6.82
CA ALA A 336 -11.86 -2.50 7.21
C ALA A 336 -11.63 -2.79 8.70
N GLY A 337 -12.47 -3.65 9.29
CA GLY A 337 -12.48 -3.89 10.72
C GLY A 337 -11.14 -4.38 11.29
N ASP A 338 -10.44 -5.25 10.57
CA ASP A 338 -9.12 -5.80 10.92
C ASP A 338 -7.97 -4.77 10.79
N VAL A 339 -8.17 -3.70 10.01
CA VAL A 339 -7.21 -2.60 9.83
C VAL A 339 -7.43 -1.46 10.82
N ARG A 340 -8.63 -1.35 11.40
CA ARG A 340 -9.09 -0.21 12.22
C ARG A 340 -8.16 0.15 13.38
N ALA A 341 -7.64 -0.82 14.09
CA ALA A 341 -6.74 -0.58 15.22
C ALA A 341 -5.41 0.06 14.78
N ARG A 342 -4.86 -0.37 13.65
CA ARG A 342 -3.64 0.17 13.06
C ARG A 342 -3.88 1.57 12.50
N TYR A 343 -4.95 1.76 11.75
CA TYR A 343 -5.37 3.07 11.24
C TYR A 343 -5.54 4.08 12.38
N SER A 344 -6.26 3.71 13.44
CA SER A 344 -6.50 4.59 14.59
C SER A 344 -5.21 4.94 15.35
N TYR A 345 -4.24 4.05 15.39
CA TYR A 345 -2.91 4.36 15.94
C TYR A 345 -2.17 5.39 15.07
N LEU A 346 -2.22 5.23 13.75
CA LEU A 346 -1.49 6.08 12.80
C LEU A 346 -2.14 7.46 12.61
N ARG A 347 -3.47 7.58 12.72
CA ARG A 347 -4.22 8.82 12.43
C ARG A 347 -3.79 10.03 13.25
N LYS A 348 -3.20 9.85 14.42
CA LYS A 348 -2.60 10.91 15.22
C LYS A 348 -1.32 11.51 14.62
N TYR A 349 -0.74 10.83 13.63
CA TYR A 349 0.46 11.27 12.92
C TYR A 349 0.14 11.81 11.51
N GLY A 350 -1.10 11.63 11.02
CA GLY A 350 -1.54 12.16 9.75
C GLY A 350 -2.40 11.18 8.94
N PRO A 351 -2.71 11.55 7.69
CA PRO A 351 -3.36 10.67 6.72
C PRO A 351 -2.59 9.36 6.55
N ASN A 352 -3.30 8.23 6.57
CA ASN A 352 -2.69 6.91 6.49
C ASN A 352 -3.65 5.89 5.85
N ASP A 353 -3.09 4.83 5.31
CA ASP A 353 -3.81 3.72 4.70
C ASP A 353 -4.10 2.55 5.66
N GLY A 354 -3.77 2.72 6.95
CA GLY A 354 -3.85 1.68 7.98
C GLY A 354 -2.55 0.89 8.17
N LEU A 355 -1.54 1.09 7.34
CA LEU A 355 -0.23 0.49 7.49
C LEU A 355 0.91 1.52 7.49
N THR A 356 0.81 2.56 6.67
CA THR A 356 1.79 3.66 6.63
C THR A 356 1.11 5.01 6.44
N LEU A 357 1.86 6.10 6.61
CA LEU A 357 1.38 7.44 6.32
C LEU A 357 1.42 7.68 4.80
N LEU A 358 0.38 8.28 4.21
CA LEU A 358 0.30 8.53 2.76
C LEU A 358 1.50 9.34 2.25
N ALA A 359 1.98 10.31 3.02
CA ALA A 359 3.16 11.10 2.66
C ALA A 359 4.46 10.27 2.66
N ASP A 360 4.51 9.18 3.42
CA ASP A 360 5.68 8.28 3.49
C ASP A 360 5.69 7.23 2.36
N GLU A 361 4.60 7.09 1.58
CA GLU A 361 4.56 6.29 0.36
C GLU A 361 5.20 7.00 -0.84
N LEU A 362 5.32 8.34 -0.79
CA LEU A 362 5.73 9.12 -1.95
C LEU A 362 7.23 8.96 -2.27
N VAL A 363 7.52 8.61 -3.52
CA VAL A 363 8.86 8.57 -4.09
C VAL A 363 9.17 9.91 -4.75
N PRO A 364 10.28 10.57 -4.45
CA PRO A 364 10.65 11.84 -5.09
C PRO A 364 10.74 11.70 -6.61
N GLY A 365 10.08 12.63 -7.33
CA GLY A 365 10.05 12.64 -8.79
C GLY A 365 9.13 11.59 -9.42
N GLY A 366 8.42 10.81 -8.63
CA GLY A 366 7.39 9.89 -9.11
C GLY A 366 6.06 10.59 -9.35
N VAL A 367 5.27 10.03 -10.26
CA VAL A 367 3.87 10.45 -10.51
C VAL A 367 2.94 9.67 -9.60
N THR A 368 1.89 10.32 -9.10
CA THR A 368 0.99 9.72 -8.11
C THR A 368 -0.40 9.52 -8.70
N ILE A 369 -0.89 8.28 -8.60
CA ILE A 369 -2.30 7.91 -8.79
C ILE A 369 -2.90 7.69 -7.40
N ILE A 370 -3.99 8.38 -7.11
CA ILE A 370 -4.71 8.25 -5.84
C ILE A 370 -5.93 7.36 -6.05
N GLU A 371 -6.08 6.36 -5.18
CA GLU A 371 -7.26 5.50 -5.12
C GLU A 371 -8.00 5.74 -3.81
N PRO A 372 -9.05 6.58 -3.80
CA PRO A 372 -9.83 6.84 -2.61
C PRO A 372 -10.74 5.67 -2.23
N GLY A 373 -11.07 5.55 -0.95
CA GLY A 373 -12.04 4.58 -0.46
C GLY A 373 -11.47 3.19 -0.15
N PHE A 374 -10.16 2.99 -0.25
CA PHE A 374 -9.51 1.71 0.08
C PHE A 374 -8.39 1.90 1.09
N ASP A 375 -8.26 0.93 1.99
CA ASP A 375 -7.10 0.81 2.88
C ASP A 375 -5.93 0.10 2.17
N HIS A 376 -4.82 -0.11 2.88
CA HIS A 376 -3.59 -0.70 2.38
C HIS A 376 -3.77 -2.03 1.61
N PHE A 377 -4.82 -2.77 1.89
CA PHE A 377 -5.05 -4.09 1.30
C PHE A 377 -5.80 -4.06 -0.02
N TYR A 378 -6.25 -2.88 -0.49
CA TYR A 378 -6.92 -2.69 -1.78
C TYR A 378 -8.00 -3.76 -2.05
N ARG A 379 -8.88 -4.02 -1.07
CA ARG A 379 -9.97 -5.01 -1.17
C ARG A 379 -11.08 -4.50 -2.09
N ASP A 380 -10.72 -4.33 -3.35
CA ASP A 380 -11.56 -3.80 -4.41
C ASP A 380 -11.98 -4.94 -5.35
N PRO A 381 -13.29 -5.21 -5.55
CA PRO A 381 -13.76 -6.18 -6.53
C PRO A 381 -13.27 -5.91 -7.97
N GLU A 382 -12.99 -4.65 -8.29
CA GLU A 382 -12.52 -4.21 -9.61
C GLU A 382 -10.99 -4.14 -9.72
N ILE A 383 -10.23 -4.57 -8.69
CA ILE A 383 -8.76 -4.42 -8.65
C ILE A 383 -8.05 -5.00 -9.87
N ASN A 384 -8.58 -6.09 -10.43
CA ASN A 384 -8.01 -6.71 -11.62
C ASN A 384 -8.15 -5.79 -12.85
N LEU A 385 -9.30 -5.15 -13.04
CA LEU A 385 -9.54 -4.19 -14.13
C LEU A 385 -8.69 -2.93 -13.95
N LYS A 386 -8.63 -2.42 -12.73
CA LYS A 386 -7.81 -1.27 -12.38
C LYS A 386 -6.32 -1.56 -12.59
N SER A 387 -5.87 -2.77 -12.32
CA SER A 387 -4.48 -3.18 -12.58
C SER A 387 -4.16 -3.20 -14.08
N LEU A 388 -5.09 -3.63 -14.94
CA LEU A 388 -4.94 -3.51 -16.39
C LEU A 388 -4.93 -2.05 -16.84
N ALA A 389 -5.80 -1.23 -16.28
CA ALA A 389 -5.85 0.20 -16.59
C ALA A 389 -4.54 0.92 -16.24
N VAL A 390 -3.96 0.64 -15.06
CA VAL A 390 -2.64 1.17 -14.69
C VAL A 390 -1.54 0.70 -15.64
N ALA A 391 -1.54 -0.59 -16.00
CA ALA A 391 -0.52 -1.14 -16.90
C ALA A 391 -0.59 -0.52 -18.30
N ASN A 392 -1.80 -0.36 -18.85
CA ASN A 392 -2.00 0.31 -20.16
C ASN A 392 -1.61 1.78 -20.10
N LEU A 393 -2.08 2.52 -19.08
CA LEU A 393 -1.70 3.93 -18.89
C LEU A 393 -0.17 4.09 -18.84
N VAL A 394 0.53 3.21 -18.14
CA VAL A 394 2.00 3.24 -18.06
C VAL A 394 2.62 2.99 -19.43
N ALA A 395 2.08 2.07 -20.23
CA ALA A 395 2.57 1.83 -21.58
C ALA A 395 2.40 3.07 -22.48
N ASP A 396 1.22 3.69 -22.43
CA ASP A 396 0.91 4.91 -23.19
C ASP A 396 1.85 6.08 -22.78
N GLU A 397 2.06 6.30 -21.47
CA GLU A 397 3.00 7.32 -20.97
C GLU A 397 4.45 7.07 -21.41
N LEU A 398 4.86 5.81 -21.54
CA LEU A 398 6.20 5.46 -22.02
C LEU A 398 6.34 5.69 -23.53
N ASP A 399 5.30 5.44 -24.31
CA ASP A 399 5.29 5.71 -25.75
C ASP A 399 5.32 7.21 -26.03
N ASP A 400 4.54 8.01 -25.29
CA ASP A 400 4.55 9.48 -25.38
C ASP A 400 5.94 10.06 -25.06
N ARG A 401 6.59 9.60 -23.97
CA ARG A 401 7.97 10.01 -23.61
C ARG A 401 8.97 9.66 -24.72
N SER A 402 8.81 8.51 -25.34
CA SER A 402 9.68 8.06 -26.42
C SER A 402 9.51 8.88 -27.70
N ALA A 403 8.29 9.39 -27.95
CA ALA A 403 7.99 10.28 -29.08
C ALA A 403 8.60 11.68 -28.92
N LEU A 404 8.61 12.20 -27.67
CA LEU A 404 9.19 13.51 -27.34
C LEU A 404 10.74 13.55 -27.36
N GLN A 405 11.40 12.39 -27.35
CA GLN A 405 12.87 12.28 -27.37
C GLN A 405 13.45 12.09 -28.79
N LYS A 406 12.59 11.91 -29.78
CA LYS A 406 12.94 11.85 -31.21
C LYS A 406 12.79 13.19 -31.89
#